data_122148d02b795ae3b4a376bc76d5e16b
#
_entry.id   122148d02b795ae3b4a376bc76d5e16b
#
_cell.length_a   1.000
_cell.length_b   1.000
_cell.length_c   1.000
_cell.angle_alpha   90.00
_cell.angle_beta   90.00
_cell.angle_gamma   90.00
#
_symmetry.space_group_name_H-M   'P 1'
#
loop_
_entity.id
_entity.type
_entity.pdbx_description
1 polymer ?
#
loop_
_entity_poly.entity_id
_entity_poly.type
_entity_poly.pdbx_seq_one_letter_code
_entity_poly.pdbx_strand_id
1 'polypeptide(L)'
;RPEMIPYGACYGDALYVSAVLKYYTGTIAADGKPTTPSGGGSGSKSGVKVIEAGETLIGKTRYVFGGGRSQSDINAGRFDCSSFVRWAFEQVGVNVGPLSGVTTDTLKIQGQAINPKDMKPGDVVFFDTYKKDGHVGIYVGDNKFLGCQGKTGVAIASMEKGTYFGDKFNGRVKRF
;
A
#
# COMPACT_ATOMS: atom_id res chain seq x y z
N ARG A 1 -27.50 -3.99 8.20
CA ARG A 1 -26.21 -3.82 7.58
C ARG A 1 -25.17 -3.56 8.66
N PRO A 2 -24.09 -4.33 8.76
CA PRO A 2 -23.02 -3.98 9.66
C PRO A 2 -22.50 -2.60 9.25
N GLU A 3 -22.42 -1.71 10.21
CA GLU A 3 -21.90 -0.39 9.94
C GLU A 3 -20.48 -0.52 9.42
N MET A 4 -20.23 0.17 8.33
CA MET A 4 -18.88 0.27 7.81
C MET A 4 -18.03 1.00 8.85
N ILE A 5 -17.05 0.32 9.39
CA ILE A 5 -16.08 0.99 10.20
C ILE A 5 -15.41 2.08 9.35
N PRO A 6 -14.91 3.16 9.96
CA PRO A 6 -14.33 4.29 9.24
C PRO A 6 -13.30 3.94 8.15
N TYR A 7 -12.90 2.72 8.05
CA TYR A 7 -11.92 2.22 7.09
C TYR A 7 -12.46 1.18 6.12
N GLY A 8 -13.77 1.10 5.95
CA GLY A 8 -14.39 0.30 4.90
C GLY A 8 -14.40 -1.21 5.09
N ALA A 9 -13.81 -1.72 6.15
CA ALA A 9 -13.91 -3.13 6.47
C ALA A 9 -15.26 -3.43 7.12
N CYS A 10 -15.96 -4.46 6.67
CA CYS A 10 -17.06 -5.00 7.42
C CYS A 10 -16.52 -5.64 8.70
N TYR A 11 -17.00 -5.14 9.81
CA TYR A 11 -16.64 -5.70 11.09
C TYR A 11 -17.09 -7.16 11.16
N GLY A 12 -16.16 -8.07 11.43
CA GLY A 12 -16.46 -9.50 11.55
C GLY A 12 -16.25 -10.33 10.29
N ASP A 13 -15.67 -9.75 9.24
CA ASP A 13 -15.23 -10.54 8.11
C ASP A 13 -13.95 -11.31 8.47
N ALA A 14 -14.10 -12.60 8.74
CA ALA A 14 -13.00 -13.48 9.09
C ALA A 14 -11.95 -13.60 7.98
N LEU A 15 -12.34 -13.41 6.72
CA LEU A 15 -11.43 -13.42 5.58
C LEU A 15 -10.56 -12.16 5.54
N TYR A 16 -11.14 -11.01 5.90
CA TYR A 16 -10.40 -9.76 6.00
C TYR A 16 -9.36 -9.83 7.14
N VAL A 17 -9.77 -10.29 8.31
CA VAL A 17 -8.87 -10.45 9.46
C VAL A 17 -7.76 -11.44 9.13
N SER A 18 -8.07 -12.55 8.47
CA SER A 18 -7.07 -13.52 8.04
C SER A 18 -6.11 -12.97 6.99
N ALA A 19 -6.59 -12.15 6.06
CA ALA A 19 -5.75 -11.50 5.06
C ALA A 19 -4.80 -10.49 5.69
N VAL A 20 -5.29 -9.68 6.61
CA VAL A 20 -4.47 -8.71 7.35
C VAL A 20 -3.42 -9.44 8.20
N LEU A 21 -3.80 -10.48 8.92
CA LEU A 21 -2.89 -11.25 9.79
C LEU A 21 -1.77 -11.96 9.03
N LYS A 22 -1.97 -12.29 7.76
CA LYS A 22 -0.90 -12.86 6.92
C LYS A 22 0.27 -11.92 6.69
N TYR A 23 0.05 -10.63 6.80
CA TYR A 23 1.08 -9.60 6.56
C TYR A 23 1.75 -9.12 7.85
N TYR A 24 1.22 -9.54 8.98
CA TYR A 24 1.84 -9.28 10.28
C TYR A 24 2.70 -10.47 10.68
N THR A 25 3.99 -10.25 10.81
CA THR A 25 4.90 -11.21 11.44
C THR A 25 4.75 -11.15 12.96
N GLY A 26 3.56 -11.48 13.47
CA GLY A 26 3.26 -11.45 14.88
C GLY A 26 2.43 -12.67 15.29
N THR A 27 2.73 -13.26 16.42
CA THR A 27 1.91 -14.28 17.05
C THR A 27 0.60 -13.69 17.54
N ILE A 28 -0.50 -14.36 17.27
CA ILE A 28 -1.81 -14.00 17.82
C ILE A 28 -1.88 -14.59 19.24
N ALA A 29 -2.27 -13.78 20.20
CA ALA A 29 -2.61 -14.29 21.52
C ALA A 29 -3.86 -15.19 21.46
N ALA A 30 -4.01 -16.08 22.41
CA ALA A 30 -5.12 -17.04 22.46
C ALA A 30 -6.52 -16.40 22.52
N ASP A 31 -6.62 -15.11 22.76
CA ASP A 31 -7.84 -14.30 22.76
C ASP A 31 -8.15 -13.64 21.41
N GLY A 32 -7.37 -13.97 20.36
CA GLY A 32 -7.56 -13.42 19.01
C GLY A 32 -7.14 -11.96 18.86
N LYS A 33 -6.51 -11.37 19.85
CA LYS A 33 -6.00 -10.00 19.81
C LYS A 33 -4.57 -9.97 19.27
N PRO A 34 -4.25 -9.11 18.31
CA PRO A 34 -2.87 -9.00 17.83
C PRO A 34 -1.95 -8.56 18.98
N THR A 35 -0.99 -9.39 19.31
CA THR A 35 0.07 -8.98 20.21
C THR A 35 1.10 -8.17 19.43
N THR A 36 1.34 -6.97 19.85
CA THR A 36 2.46 -6.17 19.35
C THR A 36 3.77 -6.84 19.74
N PRO A 37 4.66 -7.13 18.80
CA PRO A 37 6.01 -7.58 19.16
C PRO A 37 6.71 -6.46 19.94
N SER A 38 7.01 -6.71 21.18
CA SER A 38 7.93 -5.85 21.93
C SER A 38 9.34 -6.14 21.46
N GLY A 39 9.87 -5.30 20.59
CA GLY A 39 11.23 -5.48 20.11
C GLY A 39 11.61 -4.42 19.11
N GLY A 40 12.18 -3.34 19.56
CA GLY A 40 13.14 -2.45 18.95
C GLY A 40 13.06 -2.19 17.45
N GLY A 41 12.36 -1.14 17.06
CA GLY A 41 12.45 -0.60 15.71
C GLY A 41 11.43 0.50 15.48
N SER A 42 11.84 1.73 15.55
CA SER A 42 11.01 2.95 15.40
C SER A 42 10.36 3.12 14.02
N GLY A 43 10.48 2.13 13.11
CA GLY A 43 9.92 2.21 11.75
C GLY A 43 8.61 1.45 11.54
N SER A 44 8.17 0.64 12.51
CA SER A 44 7.15 -0.38 12.27
C SER A 44 5.70 0.10 12.40
N LYS A 45 5.41 1.12 13.21
CA LYS A 45 4.01 1.50 13.49
C LYS A 45 3.36 2.31 12.37
N SER A 46 4.10 3.18 11.71
CA SER A 46 3.57 4.00 10.61
C SER A 46 3.41 3.18 9.31
N GLY A 47 4.34 2.27 9.05
CA GLY A 47 4.28 1.40 7.87
C GLY A 47 3.07 0.48 7.88
N VAL A 48 2.76 -0.11 9.03
CA VAL A 48 1.57 -0.94 9.21
C VAL A 48 0.28 -0.13 9.00
N LYS A 49 0.21 1.06 9.58
CA LYS A 49 -0.98 1.92 9.46
C LYS A 49 -1.25 2.36 8.03
N VAL A 50 -0.22 2.63 7.22
CA VAL A 50 -0.40 2.99 5.82
C VAL A 50 -0.95 1.81 5.00
N ILE A 51 -0.52 0.60 5.31
CA ILE A 51 -1.05 -0.61 4.70
C ILE A 51 -2.53 -0.78 5.07
N GLU A 52 -2.87 -0.70 6.35
CA GLU A 52 -4.25 -0.79 6.84
C GLU A 52 -5.16 0.23 6.13
N ALA A 53 -4.71 1.47 6.02
CA ALA A 53 -5.45 2.50 5.30
C ALA A 53 -5.67 2.12 3.84
N GLY A 54 -4.63 1.70 3.15
CA GLY A 54 -4.72 1.31 1.74
C GLY A 54 -5.62 0.10 1.48
N GLU A 55 -5.58 -0.88 2.38
CA GLU A 55 -6.40 -2.10 2.27
C GLU A 55 -7.91 -1.81 2.33
N THR A 56 -8.32 -0.72 2.95
CA THR A 56 -9.74 -0.33 2.99
C THR A 56 -10.33 -0.09 1.61
N LEU A 57 -9.49 0.17 0.62
CA LEU A 57 -9.90 0.43 -0.76
C LEU A 57 -9.93 -0.82 -1.65
N ILE A 58 -9.50 -1.97 -1.16
CA ILE A 58 -9.53 -3.23 -1.92
C ILE A 58 -10.97 -3.56 -2.31
N GLY A 59 -11.19 -3.84 -3.60
CA GLY A 59 -12.52 -4.15 -4.14
C GLY A 59 -13.47 -2.98 -4.30
N LYS A 60 -13.03 -1.75 -3.98
CA LYS A 60 -13.87 -0.55 -4.01
C LYS A 60 -13.42 0.49 -5.03
N THR A 61 -12.37 0.19 -5.75
CA THR A 61 -11.71 1.14 -6.63
C THR A 61 -11.51 0.57 -8.02
N ARG A 62 -11.28 1.46 -8.97
CA ARG A 62 -10.84 1.13 -10.32
C ARG A 62 -9.64 1.97 -10.70
N TYR A 63 -8.79 1.42 -11.54
CA TYR A 63 -7.68 2.14 -12.10
C TYR A 63 -8.15 3.12 -13.18
N VAL A 64 -7.77 4.37 -13.03
CA VAL A 64 -7.95 5.41 -14.05
C VAL A 64 -6.63 6.16 -14.14
N PHE A 65 -5.99 6.14 -15.30
CA PHE A 65 -4.74 6.88 -15.52
C PHE A 65 -4.98 8.38 -15.29
N GLY A 66 -4.21 8.98 -14.38
CA GLY A 66 -4.43 10.37 -13.96
C GLY A 66 -5.53 10.57 -12.92
N GLY A 67 -6.26 9.52 -12.55
CA GLY A 67 -7.30 9.59 -11.50
C GLY A 67 -6.75 9.81 -10.09
N GLY A 68 -7.64 10.11 -9.15
CA GLY A 68 -7.29 10.29 -7.73
C GLY A 68 -6.66 11.65 -7.39
N ARG A 69 -6.74 12.61 -8.30
CA ARG A 69 -6.17 13.96 -8.14
C ARG A 69 -7.20 15.04 -7.85
N SER A 70 -8.42 14.63 -7.56
CA SER A 70 -9.51 15.47 -7.09
C SER A 70 -10.32 14.71 -6.04
N GLN A 71 -11.03 15.44 -5.19
CA GLN A 71 -11.93 14.82 -4.22
C GLN A 71 -13.04 14.03 -4.91
N SER A 72 -13.49 14.49 -6.07
CA SER A 72 -14.48 13.77 -6.89
C SER A 72 -13.98 12.40 -7.34
N ASP A 73 -12.72 12.29 -7.77
CA ASP A 73 -12.12 11.01 -8.12
C ASP A 73 -12.02 10.08 -6.93
N ILE A 74 -11.54 10.60 -5.80
CA ILE A 74 -11.41 9.83 -4.56
C ILE A 74 -12.77 9.28 -4.14
N ASN A 75 -13.79 10.13 -4.10
CA ASN A 75 -15.15 9.73 -3.72
C ASN A 75 -15.74 8.68 -4.67
N ALA A 76 -15.35 8.72 -5.95
CA ALA A 76 -15.79 7.77 -6.96
C ALA A 76 -14.91 6.51 -7.04
N GLY A 77 -13.90 6.37 -6.19
CA GLY A 77 -12.98 5.24 -6.20
C GLY A 77 -12.08 5.16 -7.45
N ARG A 78 -11.80 6.30 -8.08
CA ARG A 78 -10.91 6.38 -9.24
C ARG A 78 -9.51 6.77 -8.81
N PHE A 79 -8.54 5.88 -9.01
CA PHE A 79 -7.14 6.12 -8.68
C PHE A 79 -6.22 5.63 -9.79
N ASP A 80 -5.02 6.19 -9.86
CA ASP A 80 -3.87 5.51 -10.47
C ASP A 80 -2.91 5.04 -9.37
N CYS A 81 -1.77 4.48 -9.76
CA CYS A 81 -0.82 3.90 -8.80
C CYS A 81 -0.25 4.94 -7.83
N SER A 82 0.14 6.11 -8.32
CA SER A 82 0.77 7.15 -7.49
C SER A 82 -0.23 7.91 -6.63
N SER A 83 -1.41 8.19 -7.14
CA SER A 83 -2.46 8.85 -6.37
C SER A 83 -2.99 7.96 -5.23
N PHE A 84 -3.04 6.66 -5.45
CA PHE A 84 -3.36 5.69 -4.39
C PHE A 84 -2.32 5.73 -3.27
N VAL A 85 -1.04 5.67 -3.60
CA VAL A 85 0.04 5.75 -2.61
C VAL A 85 -0.05 7.04 -1.82
N ARG A 86 -0.24 8.19 -2.51
CA ARG A 86 -0.44 9.47 -1.84
C ARG A 86 -1.62 9.42 -0.87
N TRP A 87 -2.76 8.93 -1.31
CA TRP A 87 -3.96 8.85 -0.50
C TRP A 87 -3.73 8.02 0.78
N ALA A 88 -3.09 6.85 0.64
CA ALA A 88 -2.81 5.97 1.78
C ALA A 88 -1.90 6.65 2.83
N PHE A 89 -0.84 7.32 2.39
CA PHE A 89 0.06 8.06 3.29
C PHE A 89 -0.64 9.26 3.94
N GLU A 90 -1.51 9.95 3.22
CA GLU A 90 -2.30 11.05 3.79
C GLU A 90 -3.19 10.60 4.95
N GLN A 91 -3.77 9.39 4.87
CA GLN A 91 -4.60 8.84 5.94
C GLN A 91 -3.84 8.66 7.26
N VAL A 92 -2.52 8.55 7.20
CA VAL A 92 -1.66 8.41 8.39
C VAL A 92 -0.87 9.67 8.70
N GLY A 93 -1.23 10.79 8.07
CA GLY A 93 -0.63 12.10 8.35
C GLY A 93 0.73 12.34 7.70
N VAL A 94 1.12 11.52 6.72
CA VAL A 94 2.39 11.68 6.00
C VAL A 94 2.14 12.37 4.65
N ASN A 95 2.73 13.54 4.47
CA ASN A 95 2.62 14.29 3.23
C ASN A 95 3.70 13.84 2.22
N VAL A 96 3.26 13.28 1.11
CA VAL A 96 4.13 12.87 0.01
C VAL A 96 3.90 13.70 -1.28
N GLY A 97 3.25 14.83 -1.14
CA GLY A 97 3.00 15.77 -2.22
C GLY A 97 1.55 16.21 -2.36
N PRO A 98 1.31 17.23 -3.18
CA PRO A 98 -0.02 17.80 -3.37
C PRO A 98 -0.97 16.84 -4.10
N LEU A 99 -2.26 16.96 -3.81
CA LEU A 99 -3.30 16.11 -4.40
C LEU A 99 -3.24 16.08 -5.94
N SER A 100 -3.08 17.22 -6.57
CA SER A 100 -3.09 17.35 -8.03
C SER A 100 -1.76 17.01 -8.71
N GLY A 101 -0.67 16.92 -7.98
CA GLY A 101 0.68 16.90 -8.55
C GLY A 101 1.49 15.63 -8.32
N VAL A 102 0.96 14.66 -7.60
CA VAL A 102 1.71 13.44 -7.30
C VAL A 102 1.80 12.53 -8.53
N THR A 103 3.00 12.04 -8.80
CA THR A 103 3.32 11.07 -9.85
C THR A 103 4.37 10.10 -9.33
N THR A 104 4.65 9.04 -10.08
CA THR A 104 5.79 8.18 -9.75
C THR A 104 7.12 8.94 -9.75
N ASP A 105 7.25 9.93 -10.65
CA ASP A 105 8.46 10.76 -10.73
C ASP A 105 8.64 11.68 -9.51
N THR A 106 7.54 12.20 -8.95
CA THR A 106 7.61 13.01 -7.72
C THR A 106 7.84 12.15 -6.48
N LEU A 107 7.32 10.93 -6.45
CA LEU A 107 7.51 10.01 -5.32
C LEU A 107 8.95 9.48 -5.26
N LYS A 108 9.54 9.13 -6.40
CA LYS A 108 10.89 8.50 -6.44
C LYS A 108 12.01 9.41 -5.95
N ILE A 109 11.82 10.72 -5.97
CA ILE A 109 12.82 11.70 -5.50
C ILE A 109 12.65 12.10 -4.05
N GLN A 110 11.62 11.62 -3.38
CA GLN A 110 11.31 11.89 -1.98
C GLN A 110 11.65 10.70 -1.09
N GLY A 111 11.59 10.91 0.22
CA GLY A 111 11.83 9.87 1.20
C GLY A 111 13.28 9.39 1.25
N GLN A 112 13.54 8.45 2.12
CA GLN A 112 14.84 7.82 2.27
C GLN A 112 14.98 6.64 1.31
N ALA A 113 16.08 6.58 0.56
CA ALA A 113 16.41 5.42 -0.25
C ALA A 113 16.76 4.22 0.65
N ILE A 114 16.12 3.09 0.41
CA ILE A 114 16.29 1.85 1.17
C ILE A 114 16.89 0.79 0.26
N ASN A 115 17.87 0.03 0.75
CA ASN A 115 18.33 -1.14 0.05
C ASN A 115 17.21 -2.19 -0.01
N PRO A 116 16.94 -2.84 -1.15
CA PRO A 116 15.90 -3.88 -1.25
C PRO A 116 16.00 -4.98 -0.20
N LYS A 117 17.22 -5.29 0.27
CA LYS A 117 17.45 -6.27 1.35
C LYS A 117 16.91 -5.82 2.70
N ASP A 118 16.76 -4.51 2.89
CA ASP A 118 16.32 -3.90 4.15
C ASP A 118 14.89 -3.36 4.08
N MET A 119 14.17 -3.66 2.99
CA MET A 119 12.80 -3.17 2.86
C MET A 119 11.87 -3.83 3.89
N LYS A 120 10.96 -3.02 4.37
CA LYS A 120 10.00 -3.38 5.42
C LYS A 120 8.57 -3.05 4.96
N PRO A 121 7.55 -3.72 5.51
CA PRO A 121 6.17 -3.33 5.27
C PRO A 121 5.95 -1.82 5.49
N GLY A 122 5.29 -1.18 4.52
CA GLY A 122 5.09 0.27 4.48
C GLY A 122 6.07 1.03 3.58
N ASP A 123 7.15 0.40 3.15
CA ASP A 123 8.05 1.00 2.17
C ASP A 123 7.39 1.08 0.79
N VAL A 124 7.76 2.08 0.04
CA VAL A 124 7.25 2.30 -1.32
C VAL A 124 8.20 1.65 -2.32
N VAL A 125 7.65 0.82 -3.20
CA VAL A 125 8.38 0.02 -4.20
C VAL A 125 8.00 0.46 -5.61
N PHE A 126 8.97 0.43 -6.51
CA PHE A 126 8.83 0.92 -7.89
C PHE A 126 9.08 -0.19 -8.90
N PHE A 127 8.41 -0.09 -10.04
CA PHE A 127 8.45 -1.09 -11.10
C PHE A 127 8.60 -0.42 -12.46
N ASP A 128 9.40 -1.04 -13.33
CA ASP A 128 9.54 -0.63 -14.72
C ASP A 128 8.44 -1.28 -15.56
N THR A 129 7.42 -0.50 -15.89
CA THR A 129 6.26 -0.95 -16.66
C THR A 129 6.25 -0.31 -18.05
N TYR A 130 5.33 0.63 -18.32
CA TYR A 130 5.31 1.35 -19.60
C TYR A 130 6.49 2.33 -19.75
N LYS A 131 7.13 2.68 -18.66
CA LYS A 131 8.38 3.44 -18.58
C LYS A 131 9.16 3.00 -17.33
N LYS A 132 10.41 3.47 -17.21
CA LYS A 132 11.19 3.33 -15.99
C LYS A 132 10.45 3.99 -14.81
N ASP A 133 10.37 3.29 -13.69
CA ASP A 133 9.57 3.70 -12.53
C ASP A 133 8.10 4.02 -12.87
N GLY A 134 7.53 3.32 -13.86
CA GLY A 134 6.17 3.61 -14.35
C GLY A 134 5.05 3.15 -13.44
N HIS A 135 5.34 2.33 -12.44
CA HIS A 135 4.36 1.85 -11.46
C HIS A 135 4.95 1.92 -10.04
N VAL A 136 4.09 2.07 -9.06
CA VAL A 136 4.45 2.23 -7.65
C VAL A 136 3.41 1.58 -6.76
N GLY A 137 3.85 1.05 -5.62
CA GLY A 137 2.98 0.48 -4.60
C GLY A 137 3.64 0.50 -3.23
N ILE A 138 2.95 -0.07 -2.26
CA ILE A 138 3.39 -0.14 -0.86
C ILE A 138 3.72 -1.59 -0.54
N TYR A 139 4.96 -1.85 -0.14
CA TYR A 139 5.39 -3.19 0.24
C TYR A 139 4.64 -3.66 1.48
N VAL A 140 4.14 -4.88 1.46
CA VAL A 140 3.37 -5.45 2.59
C VAL A 140 4.09 -6.63 3.26
N GLY A 141 5.27 -6.99 2.80
CA GLY A 141 5.99 -8.18 3.24
C GLY A 141 5.80 -9.37 2.31
N ASP A 142 6.52 -10.45 2.55
CA ASP A 142 6.41 -11.74 1.83
C ASP A 142 6.40 -11.61 0.30
N ASN A 143 7.24 -10.75 -0.24
CA ASN A 143 7.31 -10.46 -1.68
C ASN A 143 5.96 -10.07 -2.28
N LYS A 144 5.22 -9.23 -1.57
CA LYS A 144 3.92 -8.69 -2.02
C LYS A 144 3.86 -7.19 -1.81
N PHE A 145 3.03 -6.53 -2.60
CA PHE A 145 2.77 -5.11 -2.46
C PHE A 145 1.29 -4.81 -2.65
N LEU A 146 0.85 -3.73 -2.03
CA LEU A 146 -0.47 -3.14 -2.17
C LEU A 146 -0.37 -1.98 -3.16
N GLY A 147 -1.16 -2.01 -4.21
CA GLY A 147 -1.14 -0.95 -5.22
C GLY A 147 -2.45 -0.87 -5.99
N CYS A 148 -2.61 0.18 -6.78
CA CYS A 148 -3.72 0.32 -7.70
C CYS A 148 -3.27 -0.13 -9.09
N GLN A 149 -3.76 -1.28 -9.55
CA GLN A 149 -3.40 -1.91 -10.81
C GLN A 149 -4.52 -1.81 -11.85
N GLY A 150 -4.15 -1.87 -13.11
CA GLY A 150 -5.07 -1.64 -14.23
C GLY A 150 -6.29 -2.55 -14.28
N LYS A 151 -6.15 -3.81 -13.88
CA LYS A 151 -7.24 -4.78 -13.93
C LYS A 151 -8.06 -4.87 -12.64
N THR A 152 -7.44 -4.60 -11.51
CA THR A 152 -8.03 -4.89 -10.20
C THR A 152 -8.43 -3.64 -9.40
N GLY A 153 -7.93 -2.47 -9.80
CA GLY A 153 -7.92 -1.35 -8.88
C GLY A 153 -6.96 -1.63 -7.73
N VAL A 154 -7.28 -1.18 -6.53
CA VAL A 154 -6.46 -1.45 -5.35
C VAL A 154 -6.54 -2.92 -4.97
N ALA A 155 -5.39 -3.57 -4.95
CA ALA A 155 -5.25 -4.99 -4.61
C ALA A 155 -3.82 -5.30 -4.19
N ILE A 156 -3.63 -6.43 -3.54
CA ILE A 156 -2.32 -6.99 -3.25
C ILE A 156 -1.87 -7.82 -4.44
N ALA A 157 -0.62 -7.62 -4.86
CA ALA A 157 -0.01 -8.36 -5.97
C ALA A 157 1.34 -8.93 -5.56
N SER A 158 1.73 -10.01 -6.22
CA SER A 158 3.02 -10.67 -5.99
C SER A 158 4.17 -9.90 -6.64
N MET A 159 5.29 -9.86 -5.92
CA MET A 159 6.60 -9.41 -6.39
C MET A 159 7.58 -10.58 -6.55
N GLU A 160 7.12 -11.81 -6.50
CA GLU A 160 7.98 -12.96 -6.68
C GLU A 160 8.53 -13.01 -8.10
N LYS A 161 9.77 -13.45 -8.22
CA LYS A 161 10.40 -13.65 -9.52
C LYS A 161 9.56 -14.60 -10.38
N GLY A 162 9.37 -14.25 -11.64
CA GLY A 162 8.49 -14.99 -12.57
C GLY A 162 7.07 -14.47 -12.62
N THR A 163 6.66 -13.60 -11.70
CA THR A 163 5.39 -12.88 -11.79
C THR A 163 5.56 -11.58 -12.57
N TYR A 164 4.47 -11.01 -13.07
CA TYR A 164 4.52 -9.78 -13.85
C TYR A 164 5.25 -8.66 -13.11
N PHE A 165 4.88 -8.37 -11.87
CA PHE A 165 5.52 -7.30 -11.10
C PHE A 165 6.87 -7.71 -10.52
N GLY A 166 7.07 -8.97 -10.18
CA GLY A 166 8.35 -9.46 -9.69
C GLY A 166 9.48 -9.28 -10.70
N ASP A 167 9.19 -9.51 -11.98
CA ASP A 167 10.15 -9.32 -13.06
C ASP A 167 10.38 -7.84 -13.42
N LYS A 168 9.48 -6.95 -13.00
CA LYS A 168 9.54 -5.51 -13.26
C LYS A 168 10.02 -4.69 -12.07
N PHE A 169 10.17 -5.30 -10.92
CA PHE A 169 10.72 -4.62 -9.75
C PHE A 169 12.16 -4.18 -10.04
N ASN A 170 12.41 -2.89 -9.93
CA ASN A 170 13.69 -2.31 -10.35
C ASN A 170 14.68 -2.06 -9.21
N GLY A 171 14.35 -2.50 -8.00
CA GLY A 171 15.21 -2.33 -6.82
C GLY A 171 15.08 -0.96 -6.14
N ARG A 172 14.29 -0.05 -6.65
CA ARG A 172 14.03 1.24 -5.99
C ARG A 172 13.03 1.07 -4.88
N VAL A 173 13.43 1.42 -3.67
CA VAL A 173 12.61 1.41 -2.46
C VAL A 173 12.77 2.74 -1.75
N LYS A 174 11.67 3.31 -1.29
CA LYS A 174 11.64 4.57 -0.55
C LYS A 174 10.87 4.40 0.75
N ARG A 175 11.37 5.00 1.81
CA ARG A 175 10.71 5.05 3.12
C ARG A 175 10.38 6.50 3.47
N PHE A 176 9.13 6.72 3.84
CA PHE A 176 8.61 8.02 4.24
C PHE A 176 8.37 8.08 5.73
#